data_bb8f784ba89b5464f1e74469e6c9af2e
#
_entry.id   bb8f784ba89b5464f1e74469e6c9af2e
#
_cell.length_a   1.000
_cell.length_b   1.000
_cell.length_c   1.000
_cell.angle_alpha   90.00
_cell.angle_beta   90.00
_cell.angle_gamma   90.00
#
_symmetry.space_group_name_H-M   'P 1'
#
loop_
_entity.id
_entity.type
_entity.pdbx_description
1 polymer ?
#
loop_
_entity_poly.entity_id
_entity_poly.type
_entity_poly.pdbx_seq_one_letter_code
_entity_poly.pdbx_strand_id
1 'polypeptide(L)'
;MAVNSRAFQFVQQLAANLRPELDLPAFPDVVRRLQIALISDRTTIKDIVNIIGSEPVLSARLMQMANSAAMNPAGSPVASLNNAVNRLGFNHVRTVSTAFALRQLSRNESLGAIRPDLEQIWATSNEVASICYAVAKQAF
;
A
#
# COMPACT_ATOMS: atom_id res chain seq x y z
N MET A 1 -17.23 -22.52 7.34
CA MET A 1 -16.63 -21.43 6.54
C MET A 1 -15.70 -22.06 5.51
N ALA A 2 -16.12 -22.14 4.28
CA ALA A 2 -15.26 -22.62 3.21
C ALA A 2 -14.25 -21.50 2.90
N VAL A 3 -13.06 -21.61 3.46
CA VAL A 3 -11.90 -20.85 3.00
C VAL A 3 -11.79 -21.12 1.51
N ASN A 4 -11.89 -20.08 0.72
CA ASN A 4 -11.99 -20.08 -0.72
C ASN A 4 -10.94 -21.04 -1.32
N SER A 5 -11.35 -22.26 -1.69
CA SER A 5 -10.43 -23.32 -2.13
C SER A 5 -9.60 -22.87 -3.36
N ARG A 6 -10.13 -21.94 -4.14
CA ARG A 6 -9.42 -21.30 -5.27
C ARG A 6 -8.25 -20.43 -4.81
N ALA A 7 -8.42 -19.64 -3.75
CA ALA A 7 -7.34 -18.82 -3.22
C ALA A 7 -6.22 -19.69 -2.63
N PHE A 8 -6.59 -20.77 -1.94
CA PHE A 8 -5.62 -21.73 -1.40
C PHE A 8 -4.90 -22.50 -2.51
N GLN A 9 -5.63 -22.98 -3.54
CA GLN A 9 -5.03 -23.61 -4.71
C GLN A 9 -4.10 -22.67 -5.48
N PHE A 10 -4.49 -21.40 -5.62
CA PHE A 10 -3.64 -20.39 -6.23
C PHE A 10 -2.34 -20.17 -5.43
N VAL A 11 -2.42 -20.06 -4.11
CA VAL A 11 -1.24 -19.93 -3.24
C VAL A 11 -0.37 -21.18 -3.32
N GLN A 12 -0.96 -22.39 -3.37
CA GLN A 12 -0.19 -23.64 -3.55
C GLN A 12 0.45 -23.72 -4.94
N GLN A 13 -0.22 -23.32 -6.01
CA GLN A 13 0.35 -23.25 -7.34
C GLN A 13 1.45 -22.20 -7.43
N LEU A 14 1.26 -21.04 -6.79
CA LEU A 14 2.29 -20.03 -6.68
C LEU A 14 3.52 -20.57 -5.94
N ALA A 15 3.31 -21.23 -4.80
CA ALA A 15 4.38 -21.83 -4.02
C ALA A 15 5.10 -22.97 -4.76
N ALA A 16 4.38 -23.77 -5.54
CA ALA A 16 4.95 -24.86 -6.35
C ALA A 16 5.74 -24.33 -7.57
N ASN A 17 5.34 -23.18 -8.12
CA ASN A 17 6.00 -22.53 -9.23
C ASN A 17 7.13 -21.59 -8.79
N LEU A 18 7.19 -21.24 -7.51
CA LEU A 18 8.34 -20.55 -6.94
C LEU A 18 9.52 -21.54 -6.92
N ARG A 19 10.43 -21.38 -7.86
CA ARG A 19 11.69 -22.13 -7.83
C ARG A 19 12.40 -21.82 -6.51
N PRO A 20 13.07 -22.78 -5.87
CA PRO A 20 13.83 -22.54 -4.62
C PRO A 20 14.89 -21.43 -4.74
N GLU A 21 15.22 -21.02 -5.95
CA GLU A 21 16.17 -19.96 -6.30
C GLU A 21 15.50 -18.60 -6.54
N LEU A 22 14.17 -18.47 -6.34
CA LEU A 22 13.53 -17.18 -6.47
C LEU A 22 13.92 -16.34 -5.25
N ASP A 23 14.90 -15.50 -5.45
CA ASP A 23 15.27 -14.45 -4.51
C ASP A 23 14.13 -13.43 -4.50
N LEU A 24 13.15 -13.67 -3.62
CA LEU A 24 12.02 -12.76 -3.47
C LEU A 24 12.57 -11.39 -3.04
N PRO A 25 12.33 -10.35 -3.82
CA PRO A 25 12.85 -9.04 -3.49
C PRO A 25 12.38 -8.65 -2.08
N ALA A 26 13.32 -8.26 -1.24
CA ALA A 26 13.01 -7.79 0.10
C ALA A 26 12.06 -6.59 0.04
N PHE A 27 11.17 -6.52 0.99
CA PHE A 27 10.34 -5.32 1.18
C PHE A 27 11.25 -4.09 1.28
N PRO A 28 10.92 -2.96 0.62
CA PRO A 28 11.68 -1.74 0.76
C PRO A 28 11.89 -1.41 2.25
N ASP A 29 13.12 -1.11 2.64
CA ASP A 29 13.47 -0.92 4.06
C ASP A 29 12.60 0.15 4.73
N VAL A 30 12.27 1.21 4.01
CA VAL A 30 11.38 2.27 4.49
C VAL A 30 10.00 1.72 4.91
N VAL A 31 9.44 0.77 4.14
CA VAL A 31 8.11 0.22 4.45
C VAL A 31 8.19 -0.72 5.65
N ARG A 32 9.23 -1.52 5.76
CA ARG A 32 9.48 -2.38 6.92
C ARG A 32 9.63 -1.55 8.20
N ARG A 33 10.45 -0.50 8.17
CA ARG A 33 10.63 0.43 9.30
C ARG A 33 9.32 1.12 9.68
N LEU A 34 8.56 1.54 8.68
CA LEU A 34 7.28 2.19 8.88
C LEU A 34 6.24 1.25 9.51
N GLN A 35 6.18 -0.02 9.07
CA GLN A 35 5.28 -1.01 9.66
C GLN A 35 5.60 -1.26 11.13
N ILE A 36 6.88 -1.39 11.48
CA ILE A 36 7.32 -1.55 12.88
C ILE A 36 6.93 -0.32 13.71
N ALA A 37 7.19 0.88 13.19
CA ALA A 37 6.85 2.12 13.87
C ALA A 37 5.33 2.25 14.10
N LEU A 38 4.50 1.91 13.11
CA LEU A 38 3.04 2.03 13.18
C LEU A 38 2.34 1.01 14.12
N ILE A 39 3.06 0.00 14.60
CA ILE A 39 2.56 -0.96 15.60
C ILE A 39 2.89 -0.50 17.02
N SER A 40 3.91 0.33 17.17
CA SER A 40 4.38 0.78 18.48
C SER A 40 3.53 1.92 19.04
N ASP A 41 3.01 1.77 20.24
CA ASP A 41 2.25 2.81 20.97
C ASP A 41 3.11 4.04 21.32
N ARG A 42 4.44 3.93 21.22
CA ARG A 42 5.37 5.03 21.53
C ARG A 42 5.74 5.86 20.32
N THR A 43 5.29 5.48 19.14
CA THR A 43 5.65 6.16 17.88
C THR A 43 4.96 7.49 17.77
N THR A 44 5.74 8.52 17.53
CA THR A 44 5.25 9.88 17.28
C THR A 44 5.05 10.13 15.79
N ILE A 45 4.27 11.17 15.47
CA ILE A 45 4.12 11.63 14.08
C ILE A 45 5.48 12.01 13.49
N LYS A 46 6.36 12.60 14.30
CA LYS A 46 7.71 13.00 13.87
C LYS A 46 8.54 11.79 13.42
N ASP A 47 8.43 10.67 14.13
CA ASP A 47 9.13 9.43 13.77
C ASP A 47 8.64 8.90 12.42
N ILE A 48 7.32 8.89 12.21
CA ILE A 48 6.70 8.50 10.96
C ILE A 48 7.15 9.41 9.81
N VAL A 49 7.12 10.71 10.01
CA VAL A 49 7.57 11.72 9.02
C VAL A 49 9.03 11.53 8.66
N ASN A 50 9.90 11.27 9.63
CA ASN A 50 11.33 11.02 9.39
C ASN A 50 11.56 9.75 8.56
N ILE A 51 10.81 8.68 8.83
CA ILE A 51 10.89 7.44 8.06
C ILE A 51 10.41 7.67 6.62
N ILE A 52 9.24 8.28 6.43
CA ILE A 52 8.66 8.54 5.12
C ILE A 52 9.52 9.51 4.32
N GLY A 53 10.09 10.51 4.97
CA GLY A 53 10.93 11.54 4.35
C GLY A 53 12.20 10.98 3.69
N SER A 54 12.63 9.77 4.06
CA SER A 54 13.73 9.08 3.39
C SER A 54 13.36 8.48 2.02
N GLU A 55 12.05 8.46 1.67
CA GLU A 55 11.55 7.91 0.39
C GLU A 55 10.71 8.98 -0.35
N PRO A 56 11.31 9.70 -1.31
CA PRO A 56 10.65 10.82 -1.97
C PRO A 56 9.37 10.45 -2.70
N VAL A 57 9.30 9.26 -3.32
CA VAL A 57 8.12 8.82 -4.07
C VAL A 57 6.96 8.52 -3.13
N LEU A 58 7.22 7.88 -2.00
CA LEU A 58 6.21 7.63 -0.97
C LEU A 58 5.71 8.95 -0.35
N SER A 59 6.63 9.87 -0.05
CA SER A 59 6.31 11.21 0.44
C SER A 59 5.38 11.96 -0.51
N ALA A 60 5.70 11.97 -1.81
CA ALA A 60 4.87 12.60 -2.83
C ALA A 60 3.47 11.97 -2.91
N ARG A 61 3.37 10.65 -2.82
CA ARG A 61 2.09 9.93 -2.83
C ARG A 61 1.20 10.31 -1.65
N LEU A 62 1.76 10.36 -0.45
CA LEU A 62 1.02 10.75 0.75
C LEU A 62 0.57 12.22 0.68
N MET A 63 1.43 13.11 0.17
CA MET A 63 1.06 14.52 -0.06
C MET A 63 -0.09 14.65 -1.07
N GLN A 64 -0.03 13.94 -2.19
CA GLN A 64 -1.11 13.91 -3.18
C GLN A 64 -2.42 13.41 -2.57
N MET A 65 -2.37 12.32 -1.80
CA MET A 65 -3.54 11.75 -1.16
C MET A 65 -4.16 12.72 -0.15
N ALA A 66 -3.33 13.36 0.70
CA ALA A 66 -3.78 14.34 1.68
C ALA A 66 -4.43 15.58 1.05
N ASN A 67 -4.05 15.91 -0.19
CA ASN A 67 -4.63 17.02 -0.97
C ASN A 67 -5.77 16.58 -1.91
N SER A 68 -6.10 15.30 -1.96
CA SER A 68 -7.21 14.82 -2.78
C SER A 68 -8.56 15.34 -2.27
N ALA A 69 -9.53 15.46 -3.16
CA ALA A 69 -10.86 15.94 -2.80
C ALA A 69 -11.54 15.09 -1.71
N ALA A 70 -11.22 13.78 -1.66
CA ALA A 70 -11.75 12.87 -0.64
C ALA A 70 -11.20 13.15 0.76
N MET A 71 -9.92 13.53 0.85
CA MET A 71 -9.24 13.78 2.15
C MET A 71 -9.14 15.26 2.51
N ASN A 72 -9.47 16.14 1.57
CA ASN A 72 -9.41 17.58 1.73
C ASN A 72 -10.65 18.28 1.18
N PRO A 73 -11.85 17.98 1.69
CA PRO A 73 -13.09 18.58 1.19
C PRO A 73 -13.15 20.11 1.38
N ALA A 74 -12.44 20.63 2.39
CA ALA A 74 -12.35 22.07 2.63
C ALA A 74 -11.39 22.82 1.70
N GLY A 75 -10.61 22.09 0.85
CA GLY A 75 -9.70 22.69 -0.12
C GLY A 75 -8.45 23.35 0.46
N SER A 76 -8.21 23.27 1.77
CA SER A 76 -7.02 23.85 2.39
C SER A 76 -5.77 23.08 2.03
N PRO A 77 -4.79 23.67 1.30
CA PRO A 77 -3.60 22.95 0.84
C PRO A 77 -2.77 22.39 2.00
N VAL A 78 -2.37 21.12 1.87
CA VAL A 78 -1.38 20.51 2.75
C VAL A 78 0.00 20.68 2.12
N ALA A 79 0.84 21.49 2.72
CA ALA A 79 2.15 21.86 2.21
C ALA A 79 3.31 21.11 2.90
N SER A 80 3.05 20.32 3.94
CA SER A 80 4.09 19.59 4.67
C SER A 80 3.71 18.13 4.88
N LEU A 81 4.73 17.27 4.91
CA LEU A 81 4.54 15.84 5.18
C LEU A 81 3.94 15.59 6.57
N ASN A 82 4.31 16.41 7.56
CA ASN A 82 3.73 16.35 8.90
C ASN A 82 2.20 16.57 8.86
N ASN A 83 1.76 17.62 8.16
CA ASN A 83 0.33 17.90 8.00
C ASN A 83 -0.37 16.82 7.16
N ALA A 84 0.32 16.23 6.18
CA ALA A 84 -0.21 15.11 5.41
C ALA A 84 -0.46 13.88 6.29
N VAL A 85 0.52 13.49 7.10
CA VAL A 85 0.41 12.36 8.04
C VAL A 85 -0.68 12.62 9.09
N ASN A 86 -0.77 13.83 9.62
CA ASN A 86 -1.83 14.23 10.56
C ASN A 86 -3.23 14.09 9.92
N ARG A 87 -3.39 14.57 8.70
CA ARG A 87 -4.69 14.52 7.99
C ARG A 87 -5.10 13.10 7.63
N LEU A 88 -4.18 12.30 7.12
CA LEU A 88 -4.44 10.94 6.69
C LEU A 88 -4.64 9.98 7.88
N GLY A 89 -3.91 10.20 8.96
CA GLY A 89 -3.83 9.28 10.07
C GLY A 89 -3.00 8.03 9.77
N PHE A 90 -2.60 7.32 10.81
CA PHE A 90 -1.66 6.18 10.71
C PHE A 90 -2.21 5.01 9.87
N ASN A 91 -3.51 4.78 9.88
CA ASN A 91 -4.11 3.69 9.11
C ASN A 91 -3.97 3.92 7.60
N HIS A 92 -4.24 5.14 7.10
CA HIS A 92 -4.05 5.46 5.70
C HIS A 92 -2.57 5.45 5.30
N VAL A 93 -1.69 5.98 6.15
CA VAL A 93 -0.24 5.91 5.94
C VAL A 93 0.23 4.46 5.79
N ARG A 94 -0.23 3.56 6.66
CA ARG A 94 0.05 2.12 6.58
C ARG A 94 -0.42 1.53 5.26
N THR A 95 -1.67 1.76 4.89
CA THR A 95 -2.27 1.22 3.66
C THR A 95 -1.52 1.69 2.42
N VAL A 96 -1.26 2.99 2.31
CA VAL A 96 -0.54 3.56 1.15
C VAL A 96 0.89 3.04 1.07
N SER A 97 1.58 2.93 2.21
CA SER A 97 2.95 2.42 2.25
C SER A 97 3.03 0.94 1.87
N THR A 98 2.07 0.14 2.30
CA THR A 98 1.98 -1.28 1.91
C THR A 98 1.69 -1.42 0.42
N ALA A 99 0.74 -0.65 -0.11
CA ALA A 99 0.42 -0.63 -1.54
C ALA A 99 1.64 -0.19 -2.38
N PHE A 100 2.38 0.81 -1.91
CA PHE A 100 3.63 1.27 -2.52
C PHE A 100 4.67 0.15 -2.59
N ALA A 101 4.88 -0.58 -1.48
CA ALA A 101 5.81 -1.70 -1.43
C ALA A 101 5.42 -2.81 -2.41
N LEU A 102 4.16 -3.22 -2.41
CA LEU A 102 3.64 -4.24 -3.34
C LEU A 102 3.83 -3.81 -4.79
N ARG A 103 3.62 -2.53 -5.09
CA ARG A 103 3.84 -1.98 -6.44
C ARG A 103 5.32 -1.99 -6.84
N GLN A 104 6.23 -1.72 -5.92
CA GLN A 104 7.66 -1.84 -6.18
C GLN A 104 8.07 -3.30 -6.41
N LEU A 105 7.58 -4.22 -5.56
CA LEU A 105 7.85 -5.65 -5.71
C LEU A 105 7.36 -6.17 -7.07
N SER A 106 6.16 -5.80 -7.51
CA SER A 106 5.60 -6.25 -8.79
C SER A 106 6.43 -5.83 -10.02
N ARG A 107 7.29 -4.81 -9.88
CA ARG A 107 8.18 -4.33 -10.95
C ARG A 107 9.55 -5.01 -10.97
N ASN A 108 9.83 -5.84 -9.95
CA ASN A 108 11.11 -6.52 -9.89
C ASN A 108 11.25 -7.56 -11.02
N GLU A 109 12.42 -7.64 -11.62
CA GLU A 109 12.70 -8.56 -12.74
C GLU A 109 12.54 -10.03 -12.34
N SER A 110 12.84 -10.38 -11.09
CA SER A 110 12.67 -11.74 -10.55
C SER A 110 11.22 -12.23 -10.62
N LEU A 111 10.25 -11.32 -10.68
CA LEU A 111 8.83 -11.63 -10.78
C LEU A 111 8.29 -11.53 -12.22
N GLY A 112 9.18 -11.43 -13.21
CA GLY A 112 8.80 -11.25 -14.62
C GLY A 112 7.80 -12.27 -15.14
N ALA A 113 7.95 -13.54 -14.74
CA ALA A 113 7.07 -14.63 -15.18
C ALA A 113 5.62 -14.51 -14.66
N ILE A 114 5.41 -13.92 -13.47
CA ILE A 114 4.09 -13.78 -12.84
C ILE A 114 3.57 -12.33 -12.90
N ARG A 115 4.31 -11.44 -13.53
CA ARG A 115 3.93 -10.00 -13.63
C ARG A 115 2.56 -9.78 -14.27
N PRO A 116 2.17 -10.46 -15.37
CA PRO A 116 0.84 -10.29 -15.95
C PRO A 116 -0.29 -10.62 -14.98
N ASP A 117 -0.12 -11.69 -14.20
CA ASP A 117 -1.11 -12.11 -13.20
C ASP A 117 -1.21 -11.09 -12.06
N LEU A 118 -0.07 -10.57 -11.60
CA LEU A 118 -0.02 -9.51 -10.59
C LEU A 118 -0.68 -8.22 -11.08
N GLU A 119 -0.48 -7.83 -12.33
CA GLU A 119 -1.11 -6.65 -12.93
C GLU A 119 -2.63 -6.84 -13.06
N GLN A 120 -3.08 -8.03 -13.44
CA GLN A 120 -4.51 -8.35 -13.50
C GLN A 120 -5.16 -8.32 -12.11
N ILE A 121 -4.53 -8.93 -11.11
CA ILE A 121 -5.01 -8.89 -9.72
C ILE A 121 -5.08 -7.45 -9.23
N TRP A 122 -4.09 -6.62 -9.54
CA TRP A 122 -4.05 -5.21 -9.17
C TRP A 122 -5.19 -4.43 -9.84
N ALA A 123 -5.41 -4.63 -11.13
CA ALA A 123 -6.50 -3.99 -11.87
C ALA A 123 -7.86 -4.36 -11.27
N THR A 124 -8.13 -5.65 -11.08
CA THR A 124 -9.37 -6.15 -10.48
C THR A 124 -9.58 -5.61 -9.06
N SER A 125 -8.53 -5.55 -8.24
CA SER A 125 -8.60 -4.99 -6.89
C SER A 125 -8.99 -3.52 -6.89
N ASN A 126 -8.46 -2.73 -7.83
CA ASN A 126 -8.80 -1.33 -7.99
C ASN A 126 -10.27 -1.14 -8.45
N GLU A 127 -10.76 -1.99 -9.37
CA GLU A 127 -12.16 -1.97 -9.81
C GLU A 127 -13.11 -2.27 -8.65
N VAL A 128 -12.83 -3.34 -7.90
CA VAL A 128 -13.61 -3.70 -6.72
C VAL A 128 -13.61 -2.59 -5.67
N ALA A 129 -12.46 -2.01 -5.37
CA ALA A 129 -12.35 -0.89 -4.43
C ALA A 129 -13.15 0.33 -4.89
N SER A 130 -13.13 0.64 -6.20
CA SER A 130 -13.89 1.74 -6.79
C SER A 130 -15.40 1.52 -6.69
N ILE A 131 -15.86 0.29 -6.95
CA ILE A 131 -17.27 -0.08 -6.79
C ILE A 131 -17.70 0.02 -5.34
N CYS A 132 -16.91 -0.54 -4.41
CA CYS A 132 -17.18 -0.46 -2.97
C CYS A 132 -17.28 0.99 -2.50
N TYR A 133 -16.39 1.86 -2.97
CA TYR A 133 -16.42 3.28 -2.65
C TYR A 133 -17.69 3.96 -3.18
N ALA A 134 -18.05 3.68 -4.43
CA ALA A 134 -19.25 4.25 -5.04
C ALA A 134 -20.52 3.81 -4.30
N VAL A 135 -20.62 2.54 -3.94
CA VAL A 135 -21.75 1.99 -3.16
C VAL A 135 -21.81 2.61 -1.77
N ALA A 136 -20.70 2.67 -1.07
CA ALA A 136 -20.64 3.30 0.27
C ALA A 136 -21.07 4.77 0.24
N LYS A 137 -20.66 5.52 -0.78
CA LYS A 137 -21.04 6.93 -0.96
C LYS A 137 -22.53 7.14 -1.25
N GLN A 138 -23.21 6.12 -1.80
CA GLN A 138 -24.65 6.20 -2.07
C GLN A 138 -25.49 5.69 -0.88
N ALA A 139 -24.91 4.82 -0.04
CA ALA A 139 -25.62 4.18 1.06
C ALA A 139 -25.57 4.98 2.38
N PHE A 140 -24.64 5.92 2.50
CA PHE A 140 -24.39 6.76 3.66
C PHE A 140 -24.21 8.23 3.30
#